data_4cd1fb69856797bb8eecef63758e5748
#
_entry.id   4cd1fb69856797bb8eecef63758e5748
#
_cell.length_a   1.000
_cell.length_b   1.000
_cell.length_c   1.000
_cell.angle_alpha   90.00
_cell.angle_beta   90.00
_cell.angle_gamma   90.00
#
_symmetry.space_group_name_H-M   'P 1'
#
loop_
_entity.id
_entity.type
_entity.pdbx_description
1 polymer ?
#
loop_
_entity_poly.entity_id
_entity_poly.type
_entity_poly.pdbx_seq_one_letter_code
_entity_poly.pdbx_strand_id
1 'polypeptide(L)'
;ADVVGISVKPGLVSGQELGVRLSRPDDWARDYWIPFDRFRRLDRVRIIHGTLTGLDLAARTVSGRRDDAGTFAEGYDALVIATGVSNGFWRRASMQSAAEIGADLRAAHNRVAAATSVIVVGGGAAAVTSAANMATTWPDKQIDLYFPGERALGAYHPRIWKRIHSRLSGLGVGLHPGHRAALANGFAGDEITSAPVHWSTGQPAATADAVLWAIGRVQPNTDWLPPEVLDEHGFVRVTPELRVAGHPGVFAIGDVAATDPLRSSARNRGDALVARNIRAELAGRRLRRFRAPGRRWGSLLGIQPNGLEVFFPTGHALRFPSWSVERVVMPLIVRWGMYGGVRENHPLV
;
A
#
# COMPACT_ATOMS: atom_id res chain seq x y z
N ALA A 1 -7.10 -25.59 13.65
CA ALA A 1 -7.75 -24.31 13.82
C ALA A 1 -8.51 -23.98 12.53
N ASP A 2 -9.74 -23.54 12.69
CA ASP A 2 -10.53 -22.97 11.61
C ASP A 2 -10.06 -21.54 11.39
N VAL A 3 -9.72 -21.18 10.15
CA VAL A 3 -9.23 -19.85 9.83
C VAL A 3 -10.18 -19.20 8.84
N VAL A 4 -10.69 -18.03 9.19
CA VAL A 4 -11.56 -17.23 8.33
C VAL A 4 -10.82 -15.95 7.95
N GLY A 5 -10.75 -15.65 6.66
CA GLY A 5 -10.27 -14.39 6.13
C GLY A 5 -11.43 -13.55 5.60
N ILE A 6 -11.51 -12.29 6.02
CA ILE A 6 -12.55 -11.36 5.54
C ILE A 6 -11.86 -10.24 4.79
N SER A 7 -12.28 -9.96 3.57
CA SER A 7 -11.66 -8.95 2.73
C SER A 7 -12.67 -8.27 1.80
N VAL A 8 -12.50 -6.96 1.62
CA VAL A 8 -13.25 -6.13 0.65
C VAL A 8 -12.77 -6.33 -0.80
N LYS A 9 -11.72 -7.11 -1.01
CA LYS A 9 -11.18 -7.44 -2.34
C LYS A 9 -11.09 -8.96 -2.47
N PRO A 10 -11.29 -9.52 -3.65
CA PRO A 10 -11.22 -10.98 -3.88
C PRO A 10 -9.77 -11.49 -4.04
N GLY A 11 -8.78 -10.67 -3.77
CA GLY A 11 -7.37 -11.00 -3.88
C GLY A 11 -6.44 -9.94 -3.30
N LEU A 12 -5.14 -10.20 -3.39
CA LEU A 12 -4.11 -9.23 -3.08
C LEU A 12 -4.08 -8.15 -4.17
N VAL A 13 -4.42 -6.93 -3.80
CA VAL A 13 -4.26 -5.72 -4.62
C VAL A 13 -3.09 -4.94 -4.04
N SER A 14 -1.93 -4.94 -4.68
CA SER A 14 -0.79 -4.22 -4.17
C SER A 14 -1.06 -2.70 -4.16
N GLY A 15 -1.03 -2.10 -2.99
CA GLY A 15 -1.09 -0.65 -2.81
C GLY A 15 0.26 0.05 -3.06
N GLN A 16 1.29 -0.72 -3.35
CA GLN A 16 2.59 -0.25 -3.79
C GLN A 16 2.62 -0.15 -5.31
N GLU A 17 3.74 0.26 -5.87
CA GLU A 17 3.97 0.28 -7.32
C GLU A 17 2.93 1.11 -8.10
N LEU A 18 2.48 2.25 -7.50
CA LEU A 18 1.53 3.16 -8.15
C LEU A 18 2.02 3.60 -9.53
N GLY A 19 3.32 3.85 -9.67
CA GLY A 19 3.91 4.23 -10.95
C GLY A 19 3.76 3.16 -12.03
N VAL A 20 3.96 1.88 -11.70
CA VAL A 20 3.72 0.75 -12.62
C VAL A 20 2.24 0.63 -12.93
N ARG A 21 1.38 0.75 -11.90
CA ARG A 21 -0.08 0.70 -12.07
C ARG A 21 -0.60 1.72 -13.09
N LEU A 22 -0.06 2.94 -13.06
CA LEU A 22 -0.47 4.03 -13.95
C LEU A 22 0.11 3.91 -15.36
N SER A 23 1.39 3.52 -15.46
CA SER A 23 2.12 3.56 -16.73
C SER A 23 2.07 2.23 -17.50
N ARG A 24 2.03 1.11 -16.80
CA ARG A 24 2.06 -0.26 -17.38
C ARG A 24 1.04 -1.15 -16.66
N PRO A 25 -0.26 -0.93 -16.88
CA PRO A 25 -1.33 -1.61 -16.15
C PRO A 25 -1.31 -3.14 -16.32
N ASP A 26 -0.91 -3.66 -17.48
CA ASP A 26 -0.84 -5.11 -17.73
C ASP A 26 0.29 -5.76 -16.94
N ASP A 27 1.46 -5.10 -16.85
CA ASP A 27 2.57 -5.54 -15.99
C ASP A 27 2.15 -5.55 -14.53
N TRP A 28 1.42 -4.52 -14.10
CA TRP A 28 0.90 -4.43 -12.74
C TRP A 28 -0.13 -5.54 -12.47
N ALA A 29 -1.06 -5.78 -13.37
CA ALA A 29 -2.07 -6.83 -13.24
C ALA A 29 -1.44 -8.22 -13.17
N ARG A 30 -0.36 -8.48 -13.94
CA ARG A 30 0.37 -9.75 -13.91
C ARG A 30 1.12 -9.99 -12.61
N ASP A 31 1.77 -8.96 -12.06
CA ASP A 31 2.77 -9.14 -10.98
C ASP A 31 2.25 -8.71 -9.61
N TYR A 32 1.24 -7.84 -9.52
CA TYR A 32 0.79 -7.18 -8.29
C TYR A 32 -0.71 -7.37 -7.98
N TRP A 33 -1.45 -8.07 -8.83
CA TRP A 33 -2.78 -8.59 -8.57
C TRP A 33 -2.72 -10.11 -8.46
N ILE A 34 -3.17 -10.66 -7.31
CA ILE A 34 -3.19 -12.11 -7.10
C ILE A 34 -4.48 -12.49 -6.39
N PRO A 35 -5.42 -13.19 -7.06
CA PRO A 35 -6.62 -13.74 -6.43
C PRO A 35 -6.29 -14.65 -5.25
N PHE A 36 -7.11 -14.67 -4.21
CA PHE A 36 -6.84 -15.46 -3.00
C PHE A 36 -6.80 -16.97 -3.26
N ASP A 37 -7.57 -17.46 -4.20
CA ASP A 37 -7.58 -18.87 -4.61
C ASP A 37 -6.26 -19.35 -5.26
N ARG A 38 -5.38 -18.41 -5.62
CA ARG A 38 -4.05 -18.71 -6.15
C ARG A 38 -3.00 -18.96 -5.07
N PHE A 39 -3.25 -18.54 -3.85
CA PHE A 39 -2.32 -18.76 -2.74
C PHE A 39 -2.45 -20.16 -2.15
N ARG A 40 -1.43 -21.02 -2.30
CA ARG A 40 -1.43 -22.39 -1.75
C ARG A 40 -1.62 -22.44 -0.24
N ARG A 41 -1.14 -21.45 0.49
CA ARG A 41 -1.29 -21.35 1.94
C ARG A 41 -2.70 -20.98 2.38
N LEU A 42 -3.54 -20.52 1.48
CA LEU A 42 -4.94 -20.20 1.77
C LEU A 42 -5.92 -21.35 1.43
N ASP A 43 -5.46 -22.50 0.94
CA ASP A 43 -6.33 -23.63 0.56
C ASP A 43 -7.24 -24.12 1.70
N ARG A 44 -6.84 -23.88 2.97
CA ARG A 44 -7.61 -24.25 4.16
C ARG A 44 -8.19 -23.05 4.90
N VAL A 45 -8.22 -21.89 4.26
CA VAL A 45 -8.78 -20.66 4.81
C VAL A 45 -10.11 -20.39 4.11
N ARG A 46 -11.17 -20.27 4.89
CA ARG A 46 -12.45 -19.82 4.36
C ARG A 46 -12.41 -18.32 4.14
N ILE A 47 -12.54 -17.89 2.90
CA ILE A 47 -12.50 -16.46 2.53
C ILE A 47 -13.94 -15.95 2.40
N ILE A 48 -14.22 -14.84 3.06
CA ILE A 48 -15.46 -14.07 2.92
C ILE A 48 -15.12 -12.79 2.19
N HIS A 49 -15.67 -12.63 0.99
CA HIS A 49 -15.65 -11.35 0.27
C HIS A 49 -16.76 -10.47 0.87
N GLY A 50 -16.38 -9.41 1.57
CA GLY A 50 -17.33 -8.59 2.31
C GLY A 50 -16.68 -7.44 3.08
N THR A 51 -17.54 -6.56 3.56
CA THR A 51 -17.18 -5.39 4.36
C THR A 51 -17.55 -5.62 5.81
N LEU A 52 -16.61 -5.38 6.73
CA LEU A 52 -16.86 -5.40 8.17
C LEU A 52 -17.70 -4.17 8.57
N THR A 53 -18.65 -4.38 9.46
CA THR A 53 -19.56 -3.33 9.97
C THR A 53 -19.57 -3.21 11.49
N GLY A 54 -18.96 -4.19 12.21
CA GLY A 54 -18.89 -4.11 13.66
C GLY A 54 -18.00 -5.17 14.28
N LEU A 55 -17.53 -4.86 15.49
CA LEU A 55 -16.81 -5.77 16.39
C LEU A 55 -17.44 -5.70 17.76
N ASP A 56 -17.97 -6.83 18.23
CA ASP A 56 -18.36 -7.03 19.61
C ASP A 56 -17.23 -7.76 20.35
N LEU A 57 -16.54 -7.02 21.21
CA LEU A 57 -15.41 -7.53 21.99
C LEU A 57 -15.84 -8.45 23.12
N ALA A 58 -17.04 -8.22 23.68
CA ALA A 58 -17.57 -9.04 24.77
C ALA A 58 -18.10 -10.38 24.26
N ALA A 59 -18.90 -10.35 23.18
CA ALA A 59 -19.38 -11.55 22.50
C ALA A 59 -18.31 -12.23 21.64
N ARG A 60 -17.14 -11.61 21.43
CA ARG A 60 -16.06 -12.09 20.56
C ARG A 60 -16.54 -12.39 19.15
N THR A 61 -17.25 -11.46 18.55
CA THR A 61 -17.89 -11.61 17.23
C THR A 61 -17.59 -10.43 16.34
N VAL A 62 -17.25 -10.69 15.08
CA VAL A 62 -17.20 -9.69 14.01
C VAL A 62 -18.41 -9.83 13.11
N SER A 63 -18.99 -8.71 12.69
CA SER A 63 -20.14 -8.67 11.78
C SER A 63 -19.82 -7.92 10.50
N GLY A 64 -20.55 -8.22 9.45
CA GLY A 64 -20.32 -7.57 8.16
C GLY A 64 -21.41 -7.86 7.13
N ARG A 65 -21.18 -7.32 5.91
CA ARG A 65 -22.01 -7.54 4.73
C ARG A 65 -21.19 -8.18 3.63
N ARG A 66 -21.76 -9.18 2.95
CA ARG A 66 -21.17 -9.84 1.78
C ARG A 66 -21.41 -9.02 0.52
N ASP A 67 -20.72 -9.38 -0.55
CA ASP A 67 -20.92 -8.84 -1.90
C ASP A 67 -22.31 -9.18 -2.50
N ASP A 68 -22.93 -10.29 -2.05
CA ASP A 68 -24.28 -10.71 -2.42
C ASP A 68 -25.40 -10.02 -1.60
N ALA A 69 -25.08 -8.92 -0.89
CA ALA A 69 -25.95 -8.19 0.03
C ALA A 69 -26.37 -8.96 1.29
N GLY A 70 -25.90 -10.20 1.50
CA GLY A 70 -26.11 -10.97 2.73
C GLY A 70 -25.32 -10.40 3.91
N THR A 71 -25.78 -10.62 5.13
CA THR A 71 -25.03 -10.34 6.35
C THR A 71 -24.29 -11.58 6.84
N PHE A 72 -23.25 -11.37 7.65
CA PHE A 72 -22.57 -12.45 8.36
C PHE A 72 -22.16 -12.00 9.77
N ALA A 73 -22.01 -12.98 10.64
CA ALA A 73 -21.40 -12.83 11.96
C ALA A 73 -20.46 -14.02 12.19
N GLU A 74 -19.23 -13.75 12.59
CA GLU A 74 -18.19 -14.76 12.82
C GLU A 74 -17.63 -14.62 14.23
N GLY A 75 -17.77 -15.67 15.02
CA GLY A 75 -17.13 -15.77 16.33
C GLY A 75 -15.63 -16.09 16.21
N TYR A 76 -14.84 -15.69 17.21
CA TYR A 76 -13.40 -15.93 17.19
C TYR A 76 -12.81 -16.31 18.55
N ASP A 77 -11.83 -17.21 18.56
CA ASP A 77 -10.92 -17.43 19.68
C ASP A 77 -9.74 -16.45 19.62
N ALA A 78 -9.30 -16.14 18.40
CA ALA A 78 -8.29 -15.11 18.13
C ALA A 78 -8.67 -14.28 16.91
N LEU A 79 -8.58 -12.96 17.02
CA LEU A 79 -8.84 -12.00 15.95
C LEU A 79 -7.55 -11.27 15.55
N VAL A 80 -7.30 -11.15 14.25
CA VAL A 80 -6.21 -10.31 13.71
C VAL A 80 -6.80 -9.19 12.86
N ILE A 81 -6.70 -7.96 13.32
CA ILE A 81 -7.10 -6.77 12.59
C ILE A 81 -5.95 -6.37 11.66
N ALA A 82 -6.19 -6.48 10.36
CA ALA A 82 -5.21 -6.20 9.30
C ALA A 82 -5.80 -5.39 8.14
N THR A 83 -6.82 -4.57 8.43
CA THR A 83 -7.61 -3.80 7.44
C THR A 83 -6.83 -2.68 6.76
N GLY A 84 -5.64 -2.37 7.25
CA GLY A 84 -4.73 -1.41 6.64
C GLY A 84 -5.23 0.03 6.66
N VAL A 85 -4.82 0.80 5.67
CA VAL A 85 -5.19 2.21 5.52
C VAL A 85 -5.62 2.51 4.09
N SER A 86 -6.52 3.46 3.92
CA SER A 86 -6.80 4.11 2.65
C SER A 86 -5.77 5.21 2.38
N ASN A 87 -5.36 5.37 1.12
CA ASN A 87 -4.40 6.38 0.70
C ASN A 87 -4.57 6.64 -0.80
N GLY A 88 -5.21 7.74 -1.16
CA GLY A 88 -5.51 8.06 -2.54
C GLY A 88 -6.49 7.07 -3.22
N PHE A 89 -6.72 7.24 -4.51
CA PHE A 89 -7.66 6.42 -5.28
C PHE A 89 -7.21 4.96 -5.44
N TRP A 90 -5.94 4.66 -5.28
CA TRP A 90 -5.38 3.32 -5.51
C TRP A 90 -5.42 2.39 -4.29
N ARG A 91 -5.80 2.90 -3.11
CA ARG A 91 -5.92 2.14 -1.86
C ARG A 91 -7.23 2.47 -1.14
N ARG A 92 -8.35 2.22 -1.80
CA ARG A 92 -9.68 2.42 -1.20
C ARG A 92 -10.12 1.18 -0.43
N ALA A 93 -10.76 1.40 0.72
CA ALA A 93 -11.35 0.34 1.54
C ALA A 93 -12.73 -0.13 1.04
N SER A 94 -13.20 0.34 -0.12
CA SER A 94 -14.47 -0.09 -0.71
C SER A 94 -14.41 -1.54 -1.19
N MET A 95 -15.53 -2.24 -1.08
CA MET A 95 -15.71 -3.56 -1.67
C MET A 95 -15.66 -3.45 -3.19
N GLN A 96 -14.90 -4.31 -3.84
CA GLN A 96 -14.76 -4.36 -5.29
C GLN A 96 -14.58 -5.80 -5.77
N SER A 97 -15.22 -6.12 -6.88
CA SER A 97 -14.96 -7.31 -7.68
C SER A 97 -13.63 -7.19 -8.46
N ALA A 98 -13.15 -8.29 -9.02
CA ALA A 98 -11.98 -8.27 -9.90
C ALA A 98 -12.20 -7.40 -11.15
N ALA A 99 -13.41 -7.42 -11.72
CA ALA A 99 -13.78 -6.60 -12.88
C ALA A 99 -13.72 -5.09 -12.56
N GLU A 100 -14.23 -4.68 -11.42
CA GLU A 100 -14.17 -3.27 -10.97
C GLU A 100 -12.74 -2.82 -10.71
N ILE A 101 -11.88 -3.68 -10.11
CA ILE A 101 -10.45 -3.39 -9.93
C ILE A 101 -9.78 -3.18 -11.31
N GLY A 102 -10.08 -4.04 -12.28
CA GLY A 102 -9.57 -3.91 -13.65
C GLY A 102 -10.07 -2.65 -14.36
N ALA A 103 -11.34 -2.28 -14.16
CA ALA A 103 -11.93 -1.06 -14.73
C ALA A 103 -11.26 0.20 -14.13
N ASP A 104 -11.10 0.27 -12.82
CA ASP A 104 -10.42 1.37 -12.13
C ASP A 104 -8.95 1.50 -12.57
N LEU A 105 -8.26 0.37 -12.76
CA LEU A 105 -6.90 0.31 -13.26
C LEU A 105 -6.78 0.96 -14.64
N ARG A 106 -7.65 0.54 -15.58
CA ARG A 106 -7.67 1.08 -16.94
C ARG A 106 -8.10 2.55 -16.99
N ALA A 107 -9.11 2.93 -16.22
CA ALA A 107 -9.58 4.32 -16.16
C ALA A 107 -8.47 5.29 -15.70
N ALA A 108 -7.73 4.93 -14.64
CA ALA A 108 -6.62 5.73 -14.14
C ALA A 108 -5.48 5.80 -15.16
N HIS A 109 -5.12 4.67 -15.79
CA HIS A 109 -4.12 4.62 -16.87
C HIS A 109 -4.50 5.52 -18.04
N ASN A 110 -5.71 5.37 -18.57
CA ASN A 110 -6.18 6.11 -19.74
C ASN A 110 -6.18 7.62 -19.48
N ARG A 111 -6.56 8.06 -18.29
CA ARG A 111 -6.53 9.47 -17.91
C ARG A 111 -5.11 10.05 -17.95
N VAL A 112 -4.12 9.32 -17.44
CA VAL A 112 -2.72 9.75 -17.47
C VAL A 112 -2.12 9.60 -18.87
N ALA A 113 -2.47 8.56 -19.61
CA ALA A 113 -1.99 8.30 -20.97
C ALA A 113 -2.44 9.41 -21.94
N ALA A 114 -3.68 9.89 -21.83
CA ALA A 114 -4.24 10.95 -22.66
C ALA A 114 -3.65 12.35 -22.38
N ALA A 115 -3.10 12.58 -21.18
CA ALA A 115 -2.51 13.86 -20.80
C ALA A 115 -1.19 14.09 -21.51
N THR A 116 -0.90 15.31 -21.96
CA THR A 116 0.43 15.74 -22.48
C THR A 116 1.34 16.17 -21.34
N SER A 117 0.76 16.77 -20.30
CA SER A 117 1.46 17.24 -19.11
C SER A 117 0.86 16.63 -17.84
N VAL A 118 1.72 16.25 -16.90
CA VAL A 118 1.31 15.65 -15.61
C VAL A 118 2.06 16.30 -14.46
N ILE A 119 1.31 16.82 -13.51
CA ILE A 119 1.84 17.21 -12.20
C ILE A 119 1.67 16.04 -11.23
N VAL A 120 2.75 15.68 -10.53
CA VAL A 120 2.74 14.75 -9.41
C VAL A 120 2.99 15.54 -8.13
N VAL A 121 2.03 15.52 -7.20
CA VAL A 121 2.11 16.25 -5.93
C VAL A 121 2.43 15.27 -4.80
N GLY A 122 3.60 15.42 -4.18
CA GLY A 122 4.01 14.63 -3.02
C GLY A 122 5.50 14.29 -3.01
N GLY A 123 6.05 14.08 -1.82
CA GLY A 123 7.48 13.76 -1.62
C GLY A 123 7.74 12.31 -1.19
N GLY A 124 6.72 11.45 -1.20
CA GLY A 124 6.83 10.05 -0.80
C GLY A 124 7.20 9.08 -1.94
N ALA A 125 7.32 7.80 -1.60
CA ALA A 125 7.62 6.76 -2.57
C ALA A 125 6.59 6.68 -3.71
N ALA A 126 5.29 6.82 -3.40
CA ALA A 126 4.22 6.80 -4.42
C ALA A 126 4.39 7.91 -5.47
N ALA A 127 4.70 9.14 -5.05
CA ALA A 127 4.95 10.25 -5.97
C ALA A 127 6.18 9.99 -6.85
N VAL A 128 7.29 9.62 -6.22
CA VAL A 128 8.57 9.38 -6.90
C VAL A 128 8.47 8.23 -7.91
N THR A 129 7.85 7.09 -7.52
CA THR A 129 7.68 5.95 -8.44
C THR A 129 6.75 6.31 -9.59
N SER A 130 5.71 7.13 -9.34
CA SER A 130 4.79 7.57 -10.40
C SER A 130 5.50 8.44 -11.42
N ALA A 131 6.21 9.49 -10.99
CA ALA A 131 6.96 10.36 -11.87
C ALA A 131 7.99 9.58 -12.72
N ALA A 132 8.78 8.70 -12.07
CA ALA A 132 9.80 7.92 -12.76
C ALA A 132 9.23 6.94 -13.80
N ASN A 133 8.17 6.21 -13.45
CA ASN A 133 7.58 5.21 -14.34
C ASN A 133 6.84 5.89 -15.51
N MET A 134 6.13 6.98 -15.26
CA MET A 134 5.48 7.75 -16.32
C MET A 134 6.51 8.33 -17.30
N ALA A 135 7.59 8.96 -16.81
CA ALA A 135 8.66 9.49 -17.67
C ALA A 135 9.40 8.39 -18.45
N THR A 136 9.51 7.19 -17.87
CA THR A 136 10.10 6.04 -18.58
C THR A 136 9.19 5.52 -19.69
N THR A 137 7.88 5.50 -19.46
CA THR A 137 6.90 4.96 -20.42
C THR A 137 6.55 5.96 -21.52
N TRP A 138 6.50 7.24 -21.18
CA TRP A 138 6.14 8.33 -22.09
C TRP A 138 7.23 9.43 -22.05
N PRO A 139 8.36 9.25 -22.75
CA PRO A 139 9.51 10.16 -22.67
C PRO A 139 9.24 11.58 -23.19
N ASP A 140 8.23 11.72 -24.07
CA ASP A 140 7.83 13.03 -24.64
C ASP A 140 6.82 13.79 -23.76
N LYS A 141 6.32 13.15 -22.68
CA LYS A 141 5.35 13.75 -21.77
C LYS A 141 6.04 14.66 -20.77
N GLN A 142 5.54 15.89 -20.59
CA GLN A 142 6.02 16.78 -19.54
C GLN A 142 5.55 16.24 -18.18
N ILE A 143 6.49 15.93 -17.28
CA ILE A 143 6.22 15.44 -15.93
C ILE A 143 6.95 16.28 -14.91
N ASP A 144 6.16 16.87 -14.00
CA ASP A 144 6.66 17.73 -12.93
C ASP A 144 6.33 17.13 -11.55
N LEU A 145 7.33 16.98 -10.70
CA LEU A 145 7.21 16.44 -9.34
C LEU A 145 7.38 17.58 -8.31
N TYR A 146 6.30 17.91 -7.60
CA TYR A 146 6.28 18.93 -6.57
C TYR A 146 6.26 18.30 -5.16
N PHE A 147 7.12 18.77 -4.26
CA PHE A 147 7.22 18.23 -2.91
C PHE A 147 7.58 19.29 -1.86
N PRO A 148 7.12 19.15 -0.59
CA PRO A 148 7.15 20.22 0.39
C PRO A 148 8.52 20.48 1.04
N GLY A 149 9.43 19.51 1.02
CA GLY A 149 10.77 19.65 1.61
C GLY A 149 11.83 20.02 0.58
N GLU A 150 13.06 20.22 1.03
CA GLU A 150 14.24 20.39 0.15
C GLU A 150 14.54 19.12 -0.64
N ARG A 151 14.10 17.97 -0.14
CA ARG A 151 14.24 16.67 -0.79
C ARG A 151 12.97 15.84 -0.67
N ALA A 152 12.68 15.06 -1.67
CA ALA A 152 11.72 13.98 -1.55
C ALA A 152 12.32 12.79 -0.79
N LEU A 153 11.51 11.78 -0.47
CA LEU A 153 11.91 10.57 0.24
C LEU A 153 12.52 10.86 1.63
N GLY A 154 11.97 11.82 2.38
CA GLY A 154 12.47 12.24 3.69
C GLY A 154 12.64 11.09 4.70
N ALA A 155 11.82 10.05 4.63
CA ALA A 155 11.90 8.87 5.48
C ALA A 155 12.98 7.84 5.06
N TYR A 156 13.70 8.10 3.97
CA TYR A 156 14.78 7.26 3.46
C TYR A 156 16.14 7.87 3.75
N HIS A 157 17.20 7.07 3.58
CA HIS A 157 18.56 7.57 3.71
C HIS A 157 18.87 8.62 2.62
N PRO A 158 19.58 9.73 2.91
CA PRO A 158 19.86 10.81 1.93
C PRO A 158 20.53 10.35 0.63
N ARG A 159 21.40 9.33 0.68
CA ARG A 159 22.04 8.73 -0.49
C ARG A 159 21.01 8.15 -1.49
N ILE A 160 19.88 7.67 -1.00
CA ILE A 160 18.81 7.15 -1.86
C ILE A 160 18.18 8.28 -2.65
N TRP A 161 17.89 9.42 -2.00
CA TRP A 161 17.38 10.60 -2.73
C TRP A 161 18.39 11.09 -3.78
N LYS A 162 19.65 11.22 -3.43
CA LYS A 162 20.68 11.66 -4.41
C LYS A 162 20.65 10.79 -5.68
N ARG A 163 20.56 9.46 -5.53
CA ARG A 163 20.52 8.52 -6.65
C ARG A 163 19.21 8.62 -7.45
N ILE A 164 18.09 8.72 -6.76
CA ILE A 164 16.76 8.86 -7.39
C ILE A 164 16.63 10.23 -8.09
N HIS A 165 17.09 11.29 -7.47
CA HIS A 165 17.13 12.62 -8.07
C HIS A 165 17.88 12.60 -9.41
N SER A 166 19.10 12.09 -9.44
CA SER A 166 19.88 11.96 -10.67
C SER A 166 19.14 11.17 -11.75
N ARG A 167 18.43 10.09 -11.36
CA ARG A 167 17.63 9.30 -12.30
C ARG A 167 16.41 10.06 -12.82
N LEU A 168 15.67 10.76 -11.97
CA LEU A 168 14.51 11.58 -12.37
C LEU A 168 14.94 12.71 -13.32
N SER A 169 16.02 13.42 -12.98
CA SER A 169 16.57 14.47 -13.85
C SER A 169 17.01 13.89 -15.21
N GLY A 170 17.66 12.73 -15.23
CA GLY A 170 18.05 12.05 -16.46
C GLY A 170 16.87 11.55 -17.31
N LEU A 171 15.67 11.42 -16.72
CA LEU A 171 14.42 11.11 -17.41
C LEU A 171 13.64 12.37 -17.83
N GLY A 172 14.19 13.57 -17.61
CA GLY A 172 13.53 14.83 -17.96
C GLY A 172 12.42 15.26 -17.00
N VAL A 173 12.32 14.67 -15.80
CA VAL A 173 11.31 15.05 -14.80
C VAL A 173 11.68 16.39 -14.19
N GLY A 174 10.78 17.38 -14.25
CA GLY A 174 10.89 18.65 -13.52
C GLY A 174 10.78 18.41 -12.00
N LEU A 175 11.74 18.91 -11.23
CA LEU A 175 11.79 18.71 -9.78
C LEU A 175 11.60 20.06 -9.08
N HIS A 176 10.52 20.16 -8.27
CA HIS A 176 10.08 21.39 -7.61
C HIS A 176 10.05 21.21 -6.08
N PRO A 177 11.19 21.43 -5.39
CA PRO A 177 11.24 21.40 -3.93
C PRO A 177 10.53 22.60 -3.31
N GLY A 178 10.19 22.50 -2.03
CA GLY A 178 9.61 23.59 -1.25
C GLY A 178 8.13 23.90 -1.54
N HIS A 179 7.44 23.07 -2.32
CA HIS A 179 6.03 23.27 -2.71
C HIS A 179 5.11 22.41 -1.87
N ARG A 180 4.34 23.02 -0.98
CA ARG A 180 3.30 22.37 -0.18
C ARG A 180 1.93 22.72 -0.74
N ALA A 181 1.21 21.72 -1.24
CA ALA A 181 -0.11 21.93 -1.81
C ALA A 181 -1.11 22.45 -0.76
N ALA A 182 -1.89 23.45 -1.16
CA ALA A 182 -3.11 23.86 -0.49
C ALA A 182 -4.27 23.04 -1.04
N LEU A 183 -4.88 22.22 -0.19
CA LEU A 183 -6.03 21.39 -0.60
C LEU A 183 -7.31 22.17 -0.40
N ALA A 184 -8.24 22.08 -1.35
CA ALA A 184 -9.59 22.61 -1.18
C ALA A 184 -10.32 21.91 -0.02
N ASN A 185 -11.23 22.64 0.63
CA ASN A 185 -12.03 22.07 1.71
C ASN A 185 -12.83 20.85 1.19
N GLY A 186 -12.75 19.74 1.93
CA GLY A 186 -13.41 18.49 1.57
C GLY A 186 -12.69 17.64 0.53
N PHE A 187 -11.66 18.13 -0.12
CA PHE A 187 -10.89 17.33 -1.08
C PHE A 187 -9.89 16.40 -0.36
N ALA A 188 -10.03 15.11 -0.59
CA ALA A 188 -9.21 14.09 0.05
C ALA A 188 -7.88 13.79 -0.68
N GLY A 189 -7.71 14.28 -1.91
CA GLY A 189 -6.58 13.92 -2.78
C GLY A 189 -6.69 12.49 -3.30
N ASP A 190 -7.89 11.98 -3.47
CA ASP A 190 -8.20 10.59 -3.78
C ASP A 190 -8.71 10.38 -5.22
N GLU A 191 -8.42 11.33 -6.10
CA GLU A 191 -8.68 11.25 -7.54
C GLU A 191 -7.57 11.94 -8.34
N ILE A 192 -7.48 11.64 -9.64
CA ILE A 192 -6.66 12.39 -10.58
C ILE A 192 -7.50 13.60 -11.05
N THR A 193 -6.98 14.82 -10.90
CA THR A 193 -7.66 16.06 -11.27
C THR A 193 -7.00 16.73 -12.48
N SER A 194 -7.58 17.85 -12.95
CA SER A 194 -6.98 18.76 -13.95
C SER A 194 -7.06 20.22 -13.52
N ALA A 195 -7.57 20.49 -12.30
CA ALA A 195 -7.63 21.83 -11.75
C ALA A 195 -6.22 22.34 -11.38
N PRO A 196 -6.02 23.69 -11.39
CA PRO A 196 -4.76 24.28 -10.94
C PRO A 196 -4.39 23.84 -9.51
N VAL A 197 -3.10 23.57 -9.30
CA VAL A 197 -2.56 23.26 -7.97
C VAL A 197 -2.08 24.53 -7.32
N HIS A 198 -2.66 24.87 -6.17
CA HIS A 198 -2.25 26.00 -5.36
C HIS A 198 -1.28 25.55 -4.25
N TRP A 199 -0.38 26.44 -3.87
CA TRP A 199 0.68 26.16 -2.89
C TRP A 199 0.48 27.04 -1.64
N SER A 200 0.40 26.40 -0.48
CA SER A 200 0.34 27.12 0.82
C SER A 200 1.69 27.79 1.17
N THR A 201 2.72 27.53 0.40
CA THR A 201 4.06 28.09 0.53
C THR A 201 4.28 29.34 -0.34
N GLY A 202 3.25 29.84 -1.04
CA GLY A 202 3.23 31.15 -1.68
C GLY A 202 3.69 31.21 -3.14
N GLN A 203 4.09 30.08 -3.74
CA GLN A 203 4.47 30.05 -5.17
C GLN A 203 3.23 30.21 -6.07
N PRO A 204 3.43 30.66 -7.34
CA PRO A 204 2.35 30.69 -8.33
C PRO A 204 1.72 29.32 -8.54
N ALA A 205 0.40 29.29 -8.81
CA ALA A 205 -0.29 28.06 -9.11
C ALA A 205 0.30 27.37 -10.35
N ALA A 206 0.34 26.02 -10.31
CA ALA A 206 0.79 25.20 -11.42
C ALA A 206 -0.40 24.49 -12.08
N THR A 207 -0.34 24.33 -13.41
CA THR A 207 -1.38 23.69 -14.22
C THR A 207 -0.81 22.56 -15.07
N ALA A 208 -1.58 21.50 -15.26
CA ALA A 208 -1.29 20.42 -16.18
C ALA A 208 -2.60 19.73 -16.61
N ASP A 209 -2.55 18.90 -17.66
CA ASP A 209 -3.70 18.14 -18.12
C ASP A 209 -4.17 17.09 -17.11
N ALA A 210 -3.23 16.57 -16.31
CA ALA A 210 -3.53 15.68 -15.19
C ALA A 210 -2.70 16.01 -13.95
N VAL A 211 -3.32 15.94 -12.77
CA VAL A 211 -2.69 16.13 -11.46
C VAL A 211 -2.86 14.85 -10.64
N LEU A 212 -1.76 14.21 -10.30
CA LEU A 212 -1.71 13.04 -9.44
C LEU A 212 -1.39 13.44 -8.00
N TRP A 213 -2.32 13.21 -7.10
CA TRP A 213 -2.19 13.53 -5.68
C TRP A 213 -1.61 12.35 -4.90
N ALA A 214 -0.31 12.35 -4.66
CA ALA A 214 0.40 11.33 -3.86
C ALA A 214 0.92 11.93 -2.54
N ILE A 215 0.06 12.67 -1.86
CA ILE A 215 0.36 13.51 -0.70
C ILE A 215 0.55 12.75 0.61
N GLY A 216 0.37 11.43 0.61
CA GLY A 216 0.62 10.58 1.78
C GLY A 216 -0.41 10.73 2.90
N ARG A 217 -1.60 11.27 2.61
CA ARG A 217 -2.70 11.33 3.56
C ARG A 217 -3.29 9.95 3.74
N VAL A 218 -2.97 9.31 4.86
CA VAL A 218 -3.47 7.97 5.19
C VAL A 218 -4.62 8.07 6.19
N GLN A 219 -5.67 7.27 5.95
CA GLN A 219 -6.79 7.07 6.86
C GLN A 219 -6.85 5.60 7.26
N PRO A 220 -6.82 5.26 8.55
CA PRO A 220 -6.97 3.87 8.98
C PRO A 220 -8.37 3.36 8.64
N ASN A 221 -8.47 2.10 8.21
CA ASN A 221 -9.74 1.47 7.88
C ASN A 221 -10.35 0.84 9.15
N THR A 222 -10.87 1.67 10.04
CA THR A 222 -11.28 1.32 11.41
C THR A 222 -12.70 1.72 11.77
N ASP A 223 -13.51 2.19 10.82
CA ASP A 223 -14.89 2.67 11.05
C ASP A 223 -15.81 1.61 11.65
N TRP A 224 -15.45 0.33 11.54
CA TRP A 224 -16.17 -0.83 12.08
C TRP A 224 -15.71 -1.22 13.49
N LEU A 225 -14.69 -0.57 14.03
CA LEU A 225 -14.12 -0.85 15.35
C LEU A 225 -14.70 0.09 16.41
N PRO A 226 -14.88 -0.40 17.64
CA PRO A 226 -15.29 0.45 18.75
C PRO A 226 -14.19 1.48 19.09
N PRO A 227 -14.57 2.74 19.44
CA PRO A 227 -13.62 3.83 19.67
C PRO A 227 -12.56 3.55 20.75
N GLU A 228 -12.91 2.75 21.75
CA GLU A 228 -12.03 2.41 22.89
C GLU A 228 -10.77 1.64 22.50
N VAL A 229 -10.73 1.02 21.30
CA VAL A 229 -9.50 0.35 20.82
C VAL A 229 -8.65 1.24 19.92
N LEU A 230 -9.09 2.46 19.63
CA LEU A 230 -8.42 3.39 18.71
C LEU A 230 -7.61 4.45 19.45
N ASP A 231 -6.54 4.92 18.82
CA ASP A 231 -5.81 6.11 19.27
C ASP A 231 -6.49 7.40 18.76
N GLU A 232 -5.94 8.56 19.12
CA GLU A 232 -6.43 9.89 18.71
C GLU A 232 -6.41 10.14 17.20
N HIS A 233 -5.70 9.30 16.43
CA HIS A 233 -5.60 9.36 14.99
C HIS A 233 -6.41 8.26 14.29
N GLY A 234 -7.18 7.47 15.04
CA GLY A 234 -8.01 6.39 14.54
C GLY A 234 -7.27 5.08 14.25
N PHE A 235 -6.00 4.93 14.63
CA PHE A 235 -5.27 3.67 14.51
C PHE A 235 -5.53 2.75 15.69
N VAL A 236 -5.44 1.44 15.46
CA VAL A 236 -5.64 0.46 16.53
C VAL A 236 -4.49 0.50 17.53
N ARG A 237 -4.81 0.79 18.80
CA ARG A 237 -3.85 0.78 19.90
C ARG A 237 -3.39 -0.64 20.21
N VAL A 238 -2.10 -0.88 20.12
CA VAL A 238 -1.51 -2.20 20.42
C VAL A 238 -0.37 -2.08 21.43
N THR A 239 -0.20 -3.16 22.20
CA THR A 239 0.99 -3.36 23.02
C THR A 239 2.20 -3.65 22.13
N PRO A 240 3.43 -3.62 22.68
CA PRO A 240 4.61 -4.05 21.93
C PRO A 240 4.54 -5.48 21.35
N GLU A 241 3.67 -6.32 21.88
CA GLU A 241 3.41 -7.68 21.42
C GLU A 241 2.40 -7.76 20.27
N LEU A 242 1.92 -6.59 19.77
CA LEU A 242 0.89 -6.42 18.74
C LEU A 242 -0.52 -6.86 19.19
N ARG A 243 -0.75 -7.01 20.49
CA ARG A 243 -2.06 -7.29 21.07
C ARG A 243 -2.81 -5.98 21.32
N VAL A 244 -4.10 -5.95 21.05
CA VAL A 244 -4.96 -4.82 21.40
C VAL A 244 -5.02 -4.70 22.94
N ALA A 245 -4.73 -3.51 23.46
CA ALA A 245 -4.62 -3.28 24.89
C ALA A 245 -5.97 -3.57 25.60
N GLY A 246 -5.92 -4.37 26.66
CA GLY A 246 -7.12 -4.76 27.41
C GLY A 246 -7.93 -5.92 26.82
N HIS A 247 -7.61 -6.39 25.59
CA HIS A 247 -8.40 -7.41 24.90
C HIS A 247 -7.57 -8.66 24.52
N PRO A 248 -7.47 -9.66 25.42
CA PRO A 248 -6.80 -10.91 25.12
C PRO A 248 -7.41 -11.61 23.89
N GLY A 249 -6.54 -12.20 23.05
CA GLY A 249 -6.95 -12.85 21.81
C GLY A 249 -7.18 -11.88 20.64
N VAL A 250 -7.11 -10.55 20.84
CA VAL A 250 -7.26 -9.57 19.77
C VAL A 250 -5.91 -8.92 19.47
N PHE A 251 -5.50 -8.99 18.20
CA PHE A 251 -4.22 -8.47 17.70
C PHE A 251 -4.47 -7.53 16.53
N ALA A 252 -3.55 -6.58 16.30
CA ALA A 252 -3.56 -5.77 15.08
C ALA A 252 -2.16 -5.66 14.48
N ILE A 253 -2.11 -5.69 13.15
CA ILE A 253 -0.86 -5.63 12.38
C ILE A 253 -1.02 -4.76 11.13
N GLY A 254 0.10 -4.42 10.54
CA GLY A 254 0.11 -3.65 9.30
C GLY A 254 -0.09 -2.16 9.55
N ASP A 255 -0.46 -1.49 8.49
CA ASP A 255 -0.58 -0.04 8.50
C ASP A 255 -1.72 0.47 9.41
N VAL A 256 -2.67 -0.38 9.79
CA VAL A 256 -3.78 -0.04 10.70
C VAL A 256 -3.35 0.02 12.18
N ALA A 257 -2.28 -0.67 12.55
CA ALA A 257 -1.81 -0.71 13.92
C ALA A 257 -0.93 0.52 14.27
N ALA A 258 -1.10 1.06 15.48
CA ALA A 258 -0.33 2.20 15.99
C ALA A 258 1.10 1.80 16.43
N THR A 259 1.87 1.14 15.56
CA THR A 259 3.20 0.61 15.89
C THR A 259 4.36 1.30 15.20
N ASP A 260 4.19 1.71 13.95
CA ASP A 260 5.25 2.31 13.14
C ASP A 260 4.76 3.54 12.39
N PRO A 261 5.21 4.75 12.78
CA PRO A 261 4.83 5.99 12.11
C PRO A 261 5.30 6.05 10.64
N LEU A 262 6.30 5.25 10.27
CA LEU A 262 6.82 5.20 8.90
C LEU A 262 6.10 4.17 8.01
N ARG A 263 4.85 3.89 8.27
CA ARG A 263 4.02 2.84 7.66
C ARG A 263 4.44 2.45 6.25
N SER A 264 4.80 1.18 6.08
CA SER A 264 4.98 0.54 4.77
C SER A 264 4.99 -0.97 4.93
N SER A 265 4.46 -1.70 3.95
CA SER A 265 4.35 -3.16 3.98
C SER A 265 5.71 -3.87 4.06
N ALA A 266 6.79 -3.28 3.53
CA ALA A 266 8.13 -3.85 3.65
C ALA A 266 8.67 -3.80 5.09
N ARG A 267 8.16 -2.91 5.92
CA ARG A 267 8.61 -2.70 7.31
C ARG A 267 7.79 -3.47 8.32
N ASN A 268 6.53 -3.72 7.99
CA ASN A 268 5.56 -4.23 8.94
C ASN A 268 5.37 -5.74 8.80
N ARG A 269 6.44 -6.49 9.05
CA ARG A 269 6.41 -7.96 9.06
C ARG A 269 5.97 -8.50 10.42
N GLY A 270 4.81 -8.05 10.87
CA GLY A 270 4.18 -8.54 12.09
C GLY A 270 3.51 -9.91 11.95
N ASP A 271 3.29 -10.39 10.73
CA ASP A 271 2.56 -11.61 10.41
C ASP A 271 3.10 -12.86 11.14
N ALA A 272 4.36 -13.17 10.97
CA ALA A 272 4.98 -14.32 11.63
C ALA A 272 5.05 -14.15 13.17
N LEU A 273 5.22 -12.92 13.64
CA LEU A 273 5.22 -12.61 15.07
C LEU A 273 3.83 -12.81 15.68
N VAL A 274 2.79 -12.27 15.04
CA VAL A 274 1.40 -12.41 15.52
C VAL A 274 0.97 -13.86 15.51
N ALA A 275 1.26 -14.62 14.45
CA ALA A 275 0.96 -16.05 14.42
C ALA A 275 1.63 -16.83 15.56
N ARG A 276 2.86 -16.45 15.94
CA ARG A 276 3.56 -17.00 17.10
C ARG A 276 2.94 -16.56 18.42
N ASN A 277 2.57 -15.28 18.52
CA ASN A 277 1.98 -14.71 19.74
C ASN A 277 0.58 -15.28 20.00
N ILE A 278 -0.25 -15.49 18.98
CA ILE A 278 -1.54 -16.19 19.12
C ILE A 278 -1.32 -17.59 19.70
N ARG A 279 -0.41 -18.38 19.13
CA ARG A 279 -0.11 -19.73 19.66
C ARG A 279 0.44 -19.68 21.08
N ALA A 280 1.23 -18.68 21.42
CA ALA A 280 1.78 -18.50 22.76
C ALA A 280 0.68 -18.14 23.76
N GLU A 281 -0.23 -17.23 23.40
CA GLU A 281 -1.34 -16.81 24.24
C GLU A 281 -2.32 -17.98 24.51
N LEU A 282 -2.71 -18.72 23.47
CA LEU A 282 -3.57 -19.90 23.60
C LEU A 282 -2.93 -21.01 24.46
N ALA A 283 -1.60 -21.04 24.56
CA ALA A 283 -0.84 -21.97 25.37
C ALA A 283 -0.42 -21.38 26.74
N GLY A 284 -0.90 -20.20 27.14
CA GLY A 284 -0.51 -19.53 28.37
C GLY A 284 0.97 -19.13 28.46
N ARG A 285 1.64 -18.97 27.31
CA ARG A 285 3.08 -18.66 27.22
C ARG A 285 3.33 -17.17 26.99
N ARG A 286 4.55 -16.72 27.32
CA ARG A 286 4.99 -15.33 27.14
C ARG A 286 4.98 -14.93 25.66
N LEU A 287 4.43 -13.74 25.36
CA LEU A 287 4.42 -13.13 24.04
C LEU A 287 5.77 -12.47 23.71
N ARG A 288 6.07 -12.36 22.42
CA ARG A 288 7.28 -11.69 21.91
C ARG A 288 6.96 -10.30 21.40
N ARG A 289 7.92 -9.39 21.53
CA ARG A 289 7.77 -7.97 21.18
C ARG A 289 8.11 -7.71 19.72
N PHE A 290 7.35 -6.83 19.09
CA PHE A 290 7.62 -6.24 17.79
C PHE A 290 8.68 -5.13 17.92
N ARG A 291 9.53 -5.02 16.92
CA ARG A 291 10.50 -3.93 16.79
C ARG A 291 10.42 -3.37 15.38
N ALA A 292 9.99 -2.11 15.27
CA ALA A 292 9.97 -1.41 14.00
C ALA A 292 11.39 -1.09 13.51
N PRO A 293 11.70 -1.28 12.22
CA PRO A 293 12.98 -0.84 11.65
C PRO A 293 13.11 0.70 11.66
N GLY A 294 14.33 1.21 11.87
CA GLY A 294 14.56 2.66 12.00
C GLY A 294 14.36 3.49 10.74
N ARG A 295 14.56 2.93 9.53
CA ARG A 295 14.41 3.63 8.25
C ARG A 295 13.68 2.78 7.23
N ARG A 296 13.04 3.43 6.25
CA ARG A 296 12.42 2.74 5.12
C ARG A 296 13.48 2.12 4.21
N TRP A 297 13.15 0.97 3.64
CA TRP A 297 13.96 0.21 2.70
C TRP A 297 13.05 -0.54 1.70
N GLY A 298 13.62 -1.12 0.66
CA GLY A 298 12.91 -1.88 -0.36
C GLY A 298 13.07 -1.27 -1.76
N SER A 299 12.35 -1.80 -2.74
CA SER A 299 12.28 -1.19 -4.07
C SER A 299 11.46 0.10 -4.02
N LEU A 300 11.89 1.11 -4.77
CA LEU A 300 11.20 2.39 -4.89
C LEU A 300 10.53 2.55 -6.25
N LEU A 301 11.14 2.02 -7.29
CA LEU A 301 10.68 2.23 -8.66
C LEU A 301 9.95 1.01 -9.25
N GLY A 302 9.87 -0.08 -8.47
CA GLY A 302 9.34 -1.35 -8.95
C GLY A 302 10.26 -2.02 -9.97
N ILE A 303 9.72 -3.02 -10.66
CA ILE A 303 10.44 -3.71 -11.74
C ILE A 303 10.53 -2.78 -12.95
N GLN A 304 11.75 -2.58 -13.42
CA GLN A 304 12.08 -1.75 -14.57
C GLN A 304 12.54 -2.62 -15.74
N PRO A 305 12.56 -2.13 -16.99
CA PRO A 305 13.06 -2.90 -18.14
C PRO A 305 14.48 -3.45 -17.96
N ASN A 306 15.31 -2.76 -17.16
CA ASN A 306 16.68 -3.16 -16.85
C ASN A 306 16.82 -3.91 -15.50
N GLY A 307 15.73 -4.33 -14.88
CA GLY A 307 15.68 -5.11 -13.64
C GLY A 307 15.09 -4.39 -12.43
N LEU A 308 15.46 -4.83 -11.23
CA LEU A 308 14.94 -4.34 -9.96
C LEU A 308 16.07 -3.78 -9.11
N GLU A 309 15.83 -2.62 -8.51
CA GLU A 309 16.74 -2.03 -7.54
C GLU A 309 16.12 -2.02 -6.13
N VAL A 310 16.82 -2.61 -5.16
CA VAL A 310 16.40 -2.69 -3.76
C VAL A 310 17.34 -1.86 -2.91
N PHE A 311 16.80 -0.88 -2.22
CA PHE A 311 17.54 0.02 -1.34
C PHE A 311 17.54 -0.49 0.09
N PHE A 312 18.69 -0.40 0.77
CA PHE A 312 18.85 -0.74 2.19
C PHE A 312 18.71 0.48 3.10
N PRO A 313 18.44 0.30 4.40
CA PRO A 313 18.36 1.39 5.37
C PRO A 313 19.63 2.24 5.46
N THR A 314 20.76 1.69 5.08
CA THR A 314 22.10 2.35 5.04
C THR A 314 22.29 3.23 3.81
N GLY A 315 21.35 3.22 2.85
CA GLY A 315 21.46 3.97 1.60
C GLY A 315 22.20 3.25 0.46
N HIS A 316 22.68 2.04 0.69
CA HIS A 316 23.19 1.19 -0.39
C HIS A 316 22.04 0.60 -1.20
N ALA A 317 22.32 0.22 -2.44
CA ALA A 317 21.36 -0.43 -3.31
C ALA A 317 21.95 -1.71 -3.89
N LEU A 318 21.11 -2.74 -3.98
CA LEU A 318 21.38 -3.97 -4.70
C LEU A 318 20.56 -3.96 -5.99
N ARG A 319 21.20 -4.25 -7.12
CA ARG A 319 20.54 -4.31 -8.42
C ARG A 319 20.44 -5.75 -8.90
N PHE A 320 19.25 -6.12 -9.26
CA PHE A 320 18.91 -7.41 -9.87
C PHE A 320 18.67 -7.17 -11.37
N PRO A 321 19.45 -7.73 -12.30
CA PRO A 321 19.17 -7.62 -13.73
C PRO A 321 17.85 -8.30 -14.09
N SER A 322 17.20 -7.89 -15.20
CA SER A 322 15.86 -8.34 -15.58
C SER A 322 15.72 -9.87 -15.62
N TRP A 323 16.70 -10.57 -16.19
CA TRP A 323 16.68 -12.05 -16.24
C TRP A 323 16.62 -12.70 -14.83
N SER A 324 17.30 -12.09 -13.84
CA SER A 324 17.29 -12.62 -12.47
C SER A 324 15.97 -12.26 -11.75
N VAL A 325 15.36 -11.15 -12.08
CA VAL A 325 14.03 -10.79 -11.54
C VAL A 325 12.99 -11.80 -12.01
N GLU A 326 12.97 -12.12 -13.30
CA GLU A 326 12.00 -13.03 -13.91
C GLU A 326 12.19 -14.49 -13.46
N ARG A 327 13.44 -14.97 -13.39
CA ARG A 327 13.74 -16.39 -13.14
C ARG A 327 13.96 -16.74 -11.67
N VAL A 328 14.35 -15.77 -10.83
CA VAL A 328 14.74 -16.03 -9.43
C VAL A 328 13.90 -15.19 -8.47
N VAL A 329 13.91 -13.84 -8.61
CA VAL A 329 13.31 -12.97 -7.60
C VAL A 329 11.79 -13.17 -7.54
N MET A 330 11.10 -13.07 -8.68
CA MET A 330 9.65 -13.22 -8.71
C MET A 330 9.18 -14.64 -8.38
N PRO A 331 9.67 -15.71 -9.02
CA PRO A 331 9.16 -17.05 -8.73
C PRO A 331 9.61 -17.59 -7.35
N LEU A 332 10.88 -17.45 -6.98
CA LEU A 332 11.40 -18.11 -5.79
C LEU A 332 11.33 -17.23 -4.54
N ILE A 333 11.68 -15.93 -4.64
CA ILE A 333 11.70 -15.06 -3.46
C ILE A 333 10.29 -14.53 -3.18
N VAL A 334 9.60 -14.00 -4.19
CA VAL A 334 8.29 -13.36 -4.00
C VAL A 334 7.19 -14.42 -3.94
N ARG A 335 6.94 -15.15 -5.04
CA ARG A 335 5.79 -16.08 -5.14
C ARG A 335 5.92 -17.28 -4.21
N TRP A 336 7.11 -17.87 -4.10
CA TRP A 336 7.31 -19.02 -3.22
C TRP A 336 7.68 -18.61 -1.79
N GLY A 337 8.70 -17.78 -1.60
CA GLY A 337 9.22 -17.43 -0.28
C GLY A 337 8.30 -16.50 0.49
N MET A 338 7.90 -15.36 -0.10
CA MET A 338 7.07 -14.36 0.59
C MET A 338 5.60 -14.76 0.66
N TYR A 339 5.03 -15.24 -0.44
CA TYR A 339 3.61 -15.59 -0.53
C TYR A 339 3.30 -17.06 -0.23
N GLY A 340 4.34 -17.88 -0.01
CA GLY A 340 4.17 -19.29 0.38
C GLY A 340 3.65 -20.20 -0.72
N GLY A 341 3.91 -19.85 -1.96
CA GLY A 341 3.49 -20.55 -3.17
C GLY A 341 2.23 -19.92 -3.78
N VAL A 342 2.40 -19.40 -4.97
CA VAL A 342 1.31 -18.88 -5.81
C VAL A 342 1.20 -19.73 -7.06
N ARG A 343 -0.01 -20.20 -7.37
CA ARG A 343 -0.32 -20.88 -8.63
C ARG A 343 -0.25 -19.88 -9.79
N GLU A 344 -0.19 -20.35 -11.03
CA GLU A 344 -0.27 -19.48 -12.20
C GLU A 344 -1.47 -18.54 -12.09
N ASN A 345 -1.23 -17.26 -12.38
CA ASN A 345 -2.23 -16.23 -12.28
C ASN A 345 -2.98 -16.09 -13.62
N HIS A 346 -4.30 -15.87 -13.57
CA HIS A 346 -5.05 -15.43 -14.74
C HIS A 346 -5.02 -13.91 -14.78
N PRO A 347 -4.88 -13.30 -15.97
CA PRO A 347 -4.95 -11.85 -16.11
C PRO A 347 -6.29 -11.31 -15.56
N LEU A 348 -6.28 -10.07 -15.10
CA LEU A 348 -7.50 -9.28 -14.93
C LEU A 348 -8.08 -9.06 -16.33
N VAL A 349 -9.16 -9.77 -16.67
CA VAL A 349 -9.81 -9.67 -17.98
C VAL A 349 -10.56 -8.34 -18.09
#